data_ffea5165d2f7cf89d1a9778f7a433673
#
_entry.id   ffea5165d2f7cf89d1a9778f7a433673
#
_cell.length_a   1.000
_cell.length_b   1.000
_cell.length_c   1.000
_cell.angle_alpha   90.00
_cell.angle_beta   90.00
_cell.angle_gamma   90.00
#
_symmetry.space_group_name_H-M   'P 1'
#
loop_
_entity.id
_entity.type
_entity.pdbx_description
1 polymer ?
#
loop_
_entity_poly.entity_id
_entity_poly.type
_entity_poly.pdbx_seq_one_letter_code
_entity_poly.pdbx_strand_id
1 'polypeptide(L)'
;GFVLLDSGAIYRVTALAALKRHADLTNETELAELARHLDIQFVPKNGEVNVLLGGMDVSHLIRTQEVADAASKVAVFPQVRAALLQLQQDFAQNDGLIADGRDMGTVVFPDAQVKLFLDASAEERAKRRYNQLQNKGINDNFAQILAEIKERDLRDRNRAVAPLKPADDAFLLDSTTLSIDEVIYQALSYIQQRIDIKA
;
A
#
# COMPACT_ATOMS: atom_id res chain seq x y z
N GLY A 1 16.58 6.83 -12.12
CA GLY A 1 16.21 6.52 -10.74
C GLY A 1 15.18 5.40 -10.71
N PHE A 2 14.94 4.82 -9.55
CA PHE A 2 13.93 3.73 -9.39
C PHE A 2 12.52 4.25 -9.62
N VAL A 3 11.67 3.40 -10.21
CA VAL A 3 10.23 3.63 -10.29
C VAL A 3 9.60 3.26 -8.94
N LEU A 4 8.58 4.01 -8.52
CA LEU A 4 7.82 3.71 -7.31
C LEU A 4 6.49 3.05 -7.67
N LEU A 5 6.19 1.92 -7.04
CA LEU A 5 4.88 1.27 -7.04
C LEU A 5 4.26 1.37 -5.65
N ASP A 6 3.18 2.11 -5.51
CA ASP A 6 2.29 2.06 -4.33
C ASP A 6 1.12 1.11 -4.62
N SER A 7 1.28 -0.14 -4.19
CA SER A 7 0.23 -1.16 -4.33
C SER A 7 -1.05 -0.76 -3.59
N GLY A 8 -0.92 -0.12 -2.44
CA GLY A 8 -2.06 0.38 -1.68
C GLY A 8 -2.88 1.41 -2.46
N ALA A 9 -2.22 2.27 -3.24
CA ALA A 9 -2.90 3.23 -4.12
C ALA A 9 -3.69 2.51 -5.21
N ILE A 10 -3.19 1.42 -5.80
CA ILE A 10 -3.92 0.63 -6.81
C ILE A 10 -5.24 0.08 -6.25
N TYR A 11 -5.22 -0.53 -5.07
CA TYR A 11 -6.45 -1.00 -4.41
C TYR A 11 -7.39 0.14 -4.05
N ARG A 12 -6.88 1.29 -3.64
CA ARG A 12 -7.68 2.48 -3.35
C ARG A 12 -8.32 3.07 -4.60
N VAL A 13 -7.60 3.10 -5.73
CA VAL A 13 -8.17 3.52 -7.03
C VAL A 13 -9.28 2.56 -7.47
N THR A 14 -9.08 1.24 -7.31
CA THR A 14 -10.12 0.24 -7.58
C THR A 14 -11.37 0.52 -6.74
N ALA A 15 -11.20 0.74 -5.44
CA ALA A 15 -12.30 1.05 -4.54
C ALA A 15 -13.00 2.37 -4.90
N LEU A 16 -12.25 3.43 -5.20
CA LEU A 16 -12.79 4.71 -5.63
C LEU A 16 -13.61 4.57 -6.93
N ALA A 17 -13.10 3.80 -7.90
CA ALA A 17 -13.82 3.54 -9.14
C ALA A 17 -15.12 2.77 -8.90
N ALA A 18 -15.11 1.80 -7.98
CA ALA A 18 -16.31 1.07 -7.56
C ALA A 18 -17.34 2.00 -6.89
N LEU A 19 -16.90 2.81 -5.93
CA LEU A 19 -17.76 3.78 -5.24
C LEU A 19 -18.38 4.79 -6.20
N LYS A 20 -17.59 5.34 -7.14
CA LYS A 20 -18.09 6.28 -8.17
C LYS A 20 -19.14 5.67 -9.10
N ARG A 21 -19.10 4.36 -9.31
CA ARG A 21 -20.07 3.63 -10.14
C ARG A 21 -21.24 3.06 -9.31
N HIS A 22 -21.26 3.29 -8.00
CA HIS A 22 -22.21 2.69 -7.07
C HIS A 22 -22.24 1.15 -7.16
N ALA A 23 -21.07 0.55 -7.45
CA ALA A 23 -20.91 -0.90 -7.53
C ALA A 23 -21.11 -1.55 -6.14
N ASP A 24 -21.63 -2.77 -6.14
CA ASP A 24 -21.73 -3.56 -4.91
C ASP A 24 -20.34 -4.04 -4.48
N LEU A 25 -19.83 -3.51 -3.35
CA LEU A 25 -18.54 -3.88 -2.79
C LEU A 25 -18.43 -5.33 -2.31
N THR A 26 -19.51 -6.11 -2.40
CA THR A 26 -19.54 -7.55 -2.12
C THR A 26 -19.56 -8.40 -3.39
N ASN A 27 -19.74 -7.79 -4.56
CA ASN A 27 -19.74 -8.47 -5.84
C ASN A 27 -18.34 -8.63 -6.41
N GLU A 28 -17.66 -9.72 -6.07
CA GLU A 28 -16.29 -10.00 -6.47
C GLU A 28 -16.09 -9.97 -8.00
N THR A 29 -17.02 -10.51 -8.76
CA THR A 29 -16.91 -10.60 -10.23
C THR A 29 -16.95 -9.21 -10.87
N GLU A 30 -17.87 -8.37 -10.46
CA GLU A 30 -17.98 -6.99 -10.93
C GLU A 30 -16.75 -6.17 -10.57
N LEU A 31 -16.26 -6.31 -9.34
CA LEU A 31 -15.05 -5.63 -8.87
C LEU A 31 -13.80 -6.09 -9.61
N ALA A 32 -13.68 -7.37 -9.91
CA ALA A 32 -12.56 -7.91 -10.68
C ALA A 32 -12.57 -7.41 -12.13
N GLU A 33 -13.74 -7.33 -12.75
CA GLU A 33 -13.88 -6.77 -14.09
C GLU A 33 -13.53 -5.30 -14.14
N LEU A 34 -13.97 -4.53 -13.15
CA LEU A 34 -13.58 -3.14 -12.99
C LEU A 34 -12.07 -2.98 -12.82
N ALA A 35 -11.45 -3.85 -12.01
CA ALA A 35 -10.01 -3.84 -11.77
C ALA A 35 -9.17 -4.10 -13.03
N ARG A 36 -9.63 -4.97 -13.95
CA ARG A 36 -8.94 -5.25 -15.22
C ARG A 36 -8.89 -4.07 -16.18
N HIS A 37 -9.83 -3.14 -16.06
CA HIS A 37 -9.98 -2.00 -16.98
C HIS A 37 -9.62 -0.66 -16.32
N LEU A 38 -8.80 -0.69 -15.28
CA LEU A 38 -8.32 0.52 -14.64
C LEU A 38 -7.29 1.23 -15.51
N ASP A 39 -7.60 2.44 -15.90
CA ASP A 39 -6.63 3.38 -16.48
C ASP A 39 -6.00 4.18 -15.33
N ILE A 40 -4.97 3.61 -14.71
CA ILE A 40 -4.23 4.22 -13.61
C ILE A 40 -2.82 4.61 -14.05
N GLN A 41 -2.39 5.81 -13.64
CA GLN A 41 -1.05 6.32 -13.89
C GLN A 41 -0.48 6.92 -12.62
N PHE A 42 0.83 6.70 -12.39
CA PHE A 42 1.60 7.34 -11.34
C PHE A 42 2.51 8.41 -11.97
N VAL A 43 2.27 9.67 -11.62
CA VAL A 43 2.99 10.81 -12.21
C VAL A 43 3.81 11.52 -11.13
N PRO A 44 5.14 11.45 -11.17
CA PRO A 44 5.99 12.23 -10.27
C PRO A 44 5.78 13.73 -10.46
N LYS A 45 5.51 14.45 -9.36
CA LYS A 45 5.31 15.90 -9.37
C LYS A 45 5.79 16.51 -8.05
N ASN A 46 6.74 17.45 -8.12
CA ASN A 46 7.23 18.20 -6.95
C ASN A 46 7.71 17.31 -5.78
N GLY A 47 8.35 16.16 -6.07
CA GLY A 47 8.81 15.23 -5.04
C GLY A 47 7.75 14.30 -4.46
N GLU A 48 6.50 14.42 -4.91
CA GLU A 48 5.40 13.51 -4.60
C GLU A 48 5.01 12.71 -5.85
N VAL A 49 4.21 11.66 -5.66
CA VAL A 49 3.64 10.87 -6.76
C VAL A 49 2.13 11.14 -6.80
N ASN A 50 1.68 11.76 -7.88
CA ASN A 50 0.26 11.94 -8.15
C ASN A 50 -0.31 10.68 -8.78
N VAL A 51 -1.53 10.35 -8.42
CA VAL A 51 -2.27 9.19 -8.93
C VAL A 51 -3.39 9.69 -9.84
N LEU A 52 -3.35 9.26 -11.10
CA LEU A 52 -4.39 9.59 -12.07
C LEU A 52 -5.28 8.37 -12.33
N LEU A 53 -6.58 8.59 -12.46
CA LEU A 53 -7.57 7.62 -12.92
C LEU A 53 -8.29 8.19 -14.14
N GLY A 54 -8.10 7.57 -15.31
CA GLY A 54 -8.64 8.10 -16.56
C GLY A 54 -8.19 9.53 -16.85
N GLY A 55 -6.94 9.84 -16.54
CA GLY A 55 -6.34 11.18 -16.70
C GLY A 55 -6.72 12.22 -15.62
N MET A 56 -7.65 11.89 -14.69
CA MET A 56 -8.02 12.78 -13.59
C MET A 56 -7.17 12.52 -12.36
N ASP A 57 -6.66 13.58 -11.73
CA ASP A 57 -5.94 13.48 -10.46
C ASP A 57 -6.90 13.07 -9.31
N VAL A 58 -6.65 11.91 -8.75
CA VAL A 58 -7.42 11.33 -7.63
C VAL A 58 -6.61 11.21 -6.35
N SER A 59 -5.41 11.78 -6.30
CA SER A 59 -4.45 11.65 -5.19
C SER A 59 -5.04 11.99 -3.81
N HIS A 60 -5.90 13.00 -3.75
CA HIS A 60 -6.59 13.36 -2.50
C HIS A 60 -7.76 12.42 -2.20
N LEU A 61 -8.54 12.05 -3.23
CA LEU A 61 -9.73 11.22 -3.07
C LEU A 61 -9.39 9.82 -2.54
N ILE A 62 -8.31 9.22 -3.03
CA ILE A 62 -7.88 7.88 -2.59
C ILE A 62 -7.32 7.86 -1.16
N ARG A 63 -7.11 9.03 -0.53
CA ARG A 63 -6.60 9.13 0.84
C ARG A 63 -7.70 9.33 1.89
N THR A 64 -8.96 9.41 1.47
CA THR A 64 -10.10 9.48 2.39
C THR A 64 -10.28 8.18 3.17
N GLN A 65 -10.88 8.26 4.35
CA GLN A 65 -11.17 7.08 5.17
C GLN A 65 -12.14 6.13 4.48
N GLU A 66 -13.19 6.66 3.86
CA GLU A 66 -14.16 5.87 3.10
C GLU A 66 -13.49 5.00 2.02
N VAL A 67 -12.60 5.60 1.22
CA VAL A 67 -11.86 4.85 0.18
C VAL A 67 -10.88 3.86 0.80
N ALA A 68 -10.25 4.19 1.92
CA ALA A 68 -9.35 3.27 2.62
C ALA A 68 -10.07 2.02 3.12
N ASP A 69 -11.27 2.18 3.66
CA ASP A 69 -12.10 1.07 4.16
C ASP A 69 -12.64 0.22 3.01
N ALA A 70 -13.13 0.87 1.96
CA ALA A 70 -13.57 0.18 0.74
C ALA A 70 -12.40 -0.61 0.11
N ALA A 71 -11.20 -0.03 0.01
CA ALA A 71 -10.01 -0.71 -0.49
C ALA A 71 -9.65 -1.97 0.32
N SER A 72 -9.73 -1.88 1.65
CA SER A 72 -9.48 -3.04 2.51
C SER A 72 -10.54 -4.14 2.33
N LYS A 73 -11.79 -3.78 2.03
CA LYS A 73 -12.87 -4.73 1.74
C LYS A 73 -12.66 -5.42 0.39
N VAL A 74 -12.37 -4.69 -0.67
CA VAL A 74 -12.18 -5.27 -2.01
C VAL A 74 -10.89 -6.09 -2.11
N ALA A 75 -9.86 -5.78 -1.32
CA ALA A 75 -8.59 -6.48 -1.30
C ALA A 75 -8.65 -7.93 -0.76
N VAL A 76 -9.77 -8.36 -0.19
CA VAL A 76 -9.94 -9.75 0.27
C VAL A 76 -10.31 -10.69 -0.87
N PHE A 77 -10.83 -10.18 -1.98
CA PHE A 77 -11.34 -10.98 -3.07
C PHE A 77 -10.23 -11.53 -3.96
N PRO A 78 -10.10 -12.87 -4.12
CA PRO A 78 -9.09 -13.51 -4.95
C PRO A 78 -9.09 -13.04 -6.42
N GLN A 79 -10.28 -12.85 -7.02
CA GLN A 79 -10.39 -12.43 -8.42
C GLN A 79 -9.94 -10.97 -8.62
N VAL A 80 -10.21 -10.08 -7.66
CA VAL A 80 -9.71 -8.70 -7.69
C VAL A 80 -8.17 -8.70 -7.61
N ARG A 81 -7.61 -9.50 -6.70
CA ARG A 81 -6.17 -9.64 -6.55
C ARG A 81 -5.51 -10.19 -7.82
N ALA A 82 -6.10 -11.21 -8.42
CA ALA A 82 -5.62 -11.76 -9.68
C ALA A 82 -5.67 -10.73 -10.83
N ALA A 83 -6.74 -9.95 -10.91
CA ALA A 83 -6.88 -8.88 -11.90
C ALA A 83 -5.80 -7.78 -11.75
N LEU A 84 -5.42 -7.45 -10.51
CA LEU A 84 -4.42 -6.42 -10.23
C LEU A 84 -2.98 -6.94 -10.20
N LEU A 85 -2.75 -8.25 -10.19
CA LEU A 85 -1.41 -8.82 -10.08
C LEU A 85 -0.54 -8.44 -11.29
N GLN A 86 -1.04 -8.65 -12.49
CA GLN A 86 -0.32 -8.35 -13.73
C GLN A 86 -0.03 -6.85 -13.82
N LEU A 87 -1.01 -6.00 -13.53
CA LEU A 87 -0.82 -4.56 -13.52
C LEU A 87 0.34 -4.13 -12.60
N GLN A 88 0.45 -4.74 -11.42
CA GLN A 88 1.54 -4.45 -10.47
C GLN A 88 2.89 -4.96 -11.00
N GLN A 89 2.92 -6.16 -11.58
CA GLN A 89 4.14 -6.75 -12.13
C GLN A 89 4.68 -5.98 -13.34
N ASP A 90 3.82 -5.36 -14.12
CA ASP A 90 4.20 -4.56 -15.28
C ASP A 90 5.06 -3.33 -14.90
N PHE A 91 4.98 -2.85 -13.64
CA PHE A 91 5.87 -1.80 -13.14
C PHE A 91 7.34 -2.24 -13.04
N ALA A 92 7.63 -3.54 -12.96
CA ALA A 92 8.99 -4.07 -12.87
C ALA A 92 9.75 -4.14 -14.21
N GLN A 93 9.15 -3.68 -15.30
CA GLN A 93 9.77 -3.70 -16.64
C GLN A 93 10.88 -2.65 -16.83
N ASN A 94 11.08 -1.76 -15.85
CA ASN A 94 12.08 -0.71 -15.87
C ASN A 94 13.31 -1.06 -15.02
N ASP A 95 14.42 -0.36 -15.24
CA ASP A 95 15.72 -0.54 -14.57
C ASP A 95 15.70 -0.18 -13.08
N GLY A 96 14.85 -0.78 -12.32
CA GLY A 96 14.75 -0.67 -10.87
C GLY A 96 13.38 -0.21 -10.38
N LEU A 97 12.84 -0.96 -9.42
CA LEU A 97 11.54 -0.73 -8.81
C LEU A 97 11.67 -0.70 -7.28
N ILE A 98 10.97 0.24 -6.66
CA ILE A 98 10.66 0.21 -5.23
C ILE A 98 9.16 -0.03 -5.11
N ALA A 99 8.77 -1.18 -4.56
CA ALA A 99 7.37 -1.54 -4.38
C ALA A 99 6.99 -1.48 -2.90
N ASP A 100 5.95 -0.70 -2.59
CA ASP A 100 5.34 -0.61 -1.27
C ASP A 100 3.96 -1.30 -1.27
N GLY A 101 3.75 -2.17 -0.29
CA GLY A 101 2.49 -2.92 -0.15
C GLY A 101 2.57 -3.96 0.95
N ARG A 102 1.57 -4.83 1.01
CA ARG A 102 1.45 -5.82 2.08
C ARG A 102 1.97 -7.20 1.73
N ASP A 103 1.99 -7.53 0.46
CA ASP A 103 2.35 -8.84 -0.09
C ASP A 103 3.37 -8.74 -1.23
N MET A 104 4.12 -7.63 -1.26
CA MET A 104 5.09 -7.36 -2.32
C MET A 104 6.17 -8.44 -2.39
N GLY A 105 6.79 -8.78 -1.26
CA GLY A 105 7.86 -9.77 -1.20
C GLY A 105 7.39 -11.22 -1.11
N THR A 106 6.08 -11.47 -0.91
CA THR A 106 5.54 -12.84 -0.78
C THR A 106 4.77 -13.30 -2.01
N VAL A 107 4.11 -12.39 -2.75
CA VAL A 107 3.19 -12.73 -3.85
C VAL A 107 3.54 -11.98 -5.12
N VAL A 108 3.66 -10.65 -5.07
CA VAL A 108 3.79 -9.84 -6.30
C VAL A 108 5.20 -9.93 -6.87
N PHE A 109 6.24 -9.82 -6.02
CA PHE A 109 7.65 -9.90 -6.38
C PHE A 109 8.40 -10.86 -5.45
N PRO A 110 8.09 -12.17 -5.51
CA PRO A 110 8.71 -13.16 -4.61
C PRO A 110 10.22 -13.31 -4.83
N ASP A 111 10.71 -12.93 -6.01
CA ASP A 111 12.14 -13.01 -6.38
C ASP A 111 12.87 -11.67 -6.22
N ALA A 112 12.26 -10.68 -5.53
CA ALA A 112 12.92 -9.40 -5.28
C ALA A 112 14.24 -9.60 -4.52
N GLN A 113 15.32 -8.94 -4.98
CA GLN A 113 16.66 -9.03 -4.37
C GLN A 113 16.73 -8.47 -2.96
N VAL A 114 15.89 -7.48 -2.66
CA VAL A 114 15.79 -6.84 -1.35
C VAL A 114 14.35 -6.86 -0.90
N LYS A 115 14.12 -7.42 0.28
CA LYS A 115 12.80 -7.45 0.93
C LYS A 115 12.92 -6.89 2.33
N LEU A 116 12.13 -5.86 2.61
CA LEU A 116 12.02 -5.22 3.92
C LEU A 116 10.58 -5.40 4.41
N PHE A 117 10.41 -5.92 5.61
CA PHE A 117 9.13 -5.93 6.29
C PHE A 117 9.16 -4.91 7.41
N LEU A 118 8.59 -3.74 7.13
CA LEU A 118 8.50 -2.64 8.10
C LEU A 118 7.26 -2.84 8.97
N ASP A 119 7.46 -2.93 10.26
CA ASP A 119 6.38 -3.06 11.24
C ASP A 119 6.48 -1.98 12.33
N ALA A 120 5.40 -1.79 13.05
CA ALA A 120 5.33 -1.02 14.29
C ALA A 120 4.08 -1.46 15.08
N SER A 121 4.07 -1.25 16.40
CA SER A 121 2.87 -1.51 17.21
C SER A 121 1.66 -0.73 16.70
N ALA A 122 0.47 -1.28 16.90
CA ALA A 122 -0.77 -0.60 16.48
C ALA A 122 -0.92 0.77 17.19
N GLU A 123 -0.49 0.85 18.43
CA GLU A 123 -0.50 2.05 19.24
C GLU A 123 0.42 3.14 18.65
N GLU A 124 1.64 2.78 18.24
CA GLU A 124 2.58 3.72 17.63
C GLU A 124 2.07 4.20 16.26
N ARG A 125 1.52 3.31 15.44
CA ARG A 125 0.91 3.69 14.15
C ARG A 125 -0.31 4.59 14.33
N ALA A 126 -1.14 4.35 15.35
CA ALA A 126 -2.26 5.21 15.70
C ALA A 126 -1.78 6.59 16.14
N LYS A 127 -0.70 6.67 16.94
CA LYS A 127 -0.09 7.93 17.36
C LYS A 127 0.45 8.73 16.15
N ARG A 128 1.17 8.07 15.24
CA ARG A 128 1.66 8.70 14.00
C ARG A 128 0.51 9.26 13.17
N ARG A 129 -0.55 8.46 13.00
CA ARG A 129 -1.74 8.88 12.24
C ARG A 129 -2.47 10.03 12.92
N TYR A 130 -2.67 9.97 14.23
CA TYR A 130 -3.29 11.03 15.00
C TYR A 130 -2.52 12.35 14.85
N ASN A 131 -1.20 12.33 15.04
CA ASN A 131 -0.35 13.52 14.88
C ASN A 131 -0.42 14.08 13.45
N GLN A 132 -0.43 13.21 12.42
CA GLN A 132 -0.56 13.62 11.03
C GLN A 132 -1.90 14.34 10.77
N LEU A 133 -3.00 13.87 11.35
CA LEU A 133 -4.31 14.49 11.21
C LEU A 133 -4.36 15.84 11.95
N GLN A 134 -3.83 15.88 13.17
CA GLN A 134 -3.73 17.15 13.94
C GLN A 134 -2.94 18.22 13.18
N ASN A 135 -1.81 17.86 12.57
CA ASN A 135 -1.01 18.79 11.77
C ASN A 135 -1.75 19.32 10.52
N LYS A 136 -2.77 18.59 10.06
CA LYS A 136 -3.66 19.02 8.98
C LYS A 136 -4.90 19.78 9.47
N GLY A 137 -5.00 20.04 10.77
CA GLY A 137 -6.16 20.68 11.38
C GLY A 137 -7.41 19.80 11.47
N ILE A 138 -7.25 18.48 11.30
CA ILE A 138 -8.35 17.50 11.39
C ILE A 138 -8.38 16.98 12.83
N ASN A 139 -9.49 17.25 13.52
CA ASN A 139 -9.68 16.75 14.87
C ASN A 139 -10.31 15.36 14.81
N ASP A 140 -9.56 14.35 15.22
CA ASP A 140 -10.00 12.95 15.18
C ASP A 140 -9.80 12.28 16.54
N ASN A 141 -10.44 11.14 16.76
CA ASN A 141 -10.41 10.42 18.03
C ASN A 141 -9.32 9.33 17.99
N PHE A 142 -8.32 9.43 18.87
CA PHE A 142 -7.23 8.46 18.96
C PHE A 142 -7.72 7.02 19.18
N ALA A 143 -8.71 6.81 20.05
CA ALA A 143 -9.24 5.47 20.33
C ALA A 143 -9.93 4.86 19.09
N GLN A 144 -10.62 5.69 18.31
CA GLN A 144 -11.22 5.26 17.06
C GLN A 144 -10.15 4.90 16.02
N ILE A 145 -9.14 5.74 15.83
CA ILE A 145 -8.00 5.48 14.93
C ILE A 145 -7.32 4.14 15.30
N LEU A 146 -7.07 3.92 16.58
CA LEU A 146 -6.46 2.69 17.07
C LEU A 146 -7.33 1.45 16.79
N ALA A 147 -8.65 1.56 17.00
CA ALA A 147 -9.59 0.48 16.73
C ALA A 147 -9.61 0.13 15.23
N GLU A 148 -9.67 1.13 14.36
CA GLU A 148 -9.65 0.95 12.89
C GLU A 148 -8.34 0.30 12.42
N ILE A 149 -7.20 0.70 12.98
CA ILE A 149 -5.89 0.09 12.67
C ILE A 149 -5.88 -1.39 13.08
N LYS A 150 -6.34 -1.72 14.28
CA LYS A 150 -6.39 -3.11 14.78
C LYS A 150 -7.34 -3.98 13.94
N GLU A 151 -8.50 -3.47 13.58
CA GLU A 151 -9.46 -4.17 12.72
C GLU A 151 -8.87 -4.45 11.33
N ARG A 152 -8.21 -3.45 10.75
CA ARG A 152 -7.55 -3.60 9.45
C ARG A 152 -6.40 -4.61 9.51
N ASP A 153 -5.57 -4.56 10.54
CA ASP A 153 -4.49 -5.53 10.73
C ASP A 153 -5.03 -6.96 10.83
N LEU A 154 -6.09 -7.15 11.59
CA LEU A 154 -6.73 -8.46 11.73
C LEU A 154 -7.25 -8.96 10.37
N ARG A 155 -7.89 -8.09 9.60
CA ARG A 155 -8.38 -8.42 8.25
C ARG A 155 -7.22 -8.76 7.30
N ASP A 156 -6.18 -7.93 7.27
CA ASP A 156 -5.02 -8.12 6.38
C ASP A 156 -4.24 -9.40 6.73
N ARG A 157 -4.09 -9.74 8.02
CA ARG A 157 -3.36 -10.94 8.47
C ARG A 157 -4.15 -12.24 8.27
N ASN A 158 -5.50 -12.19 8.38
CA ASN A 158 -6.35 -13.39 8.35
C ASN A 158 -7.01 -13.64 6.98
N ARG A 159 -6.74 -12.82 5.97
CA ARG A 159 -7.30 -13.09 4.64
C ARG A 159 -6.75 -14.38 4.05
N ALA A 160 -7.61 -15.13 3.36
CA ALA A 160 -7.28 -16.45 2.81
C ALA A 160 -6.22 -16.37 1.69
N VAL A 161 -6.19 -15.27 0.94
CA VAL A 161 -5.25 -15.05 -0.17
C VAL A 161 -4.31 -13.91 0.15
N ALA A 162 -3.02 -14.14 -0.01
CA ALA A 162 -1.94 -13.18 0.22
C ALA A 162 -2.03 -12.48 1.60
N PRO A 163 -2.05 -13.22 2.73
CA PRO A 163 -2.11 -12.63 4.06
C PRO A 163 -0.91 -11.71 4.30
N LEU A 164 -1.09 -10.71 5.15
CA LEU A 164 0.01 -9.85 5.59
C LEU A 164 0.96 -10.65 6.48
N LYS A 165 2.10 -11.02 5.91
CA LYS A 165 3.20 -11.69 6.61
C LYS A 165 4.52 -11.34 5.94
N PRO A 166 5.65 -11.36 6.68
CA PRO A 166 6.95 -11.22 6.06
C PRO A 166 7.25 -12.41 5.12
N ALA A 167 8.04 -12.16 4.08
CA ALA A 167 8.69 -13.24 3.35
C ALA A 167 9.79 -13.86 4.23
N ASP A 168 10.11 -15.13 3.98
CA ASP A 168 11.10 -15.87 4.80
C ASP A 168 12.50 -15.23 4.75
N ASP A 169 12.82 -14.58 3.64
CA ASP A 169 14.08 -13.87 3.39
C ASP A 169 13.98 -12.34 3.63
N ALA A 170 12.89 -11.85 4.20
CA ALA A 170 12.73 -10.43 4.47
C ALA A 170 13.50 -9.97 5.70
N PHE A 171 14.09 -8.80 5.62
CA PHE A 171 14.61 -8.09 6.79
C PHE A 171 13.45 -7.50 7.59
N LEU A 172 13.32 -7.92 8.83
CA LEU A 172 12.28 -7.42 9.75
C LEU A 172 12.79 -6.14 10.41
N LEU A 173 12.11 -5.03 10.18
CA LEU A 173 12.43 -3.73 10.74
C LEU A 173 11.26 -3.23 11.59
N ASP A 174 11.37 -3.44 12.91
CA ASP A 174 10.41 -2.89 13.88
C ASP A 174 10.76 -1.43 14.16
N SER A 175 9.89 -0.53 13.73
CA SER A 175 10.04 0.91 13.89
C SER A 175 9.31 1.49 15.10
N THR A 176 8.81 0.66 16.01
CA THR A 176 7.97 1.10 17.15
C THR A 176 8.66 2.16 18.00
N THR A 177 9.96 2.01 18.25
CA THR A 177 10.75 2.93 19.10
C THR A 177 11.79 3.73 18.32
N LEU A 178 11.84 3.56 16.99
CA LEU A 178 12.84 4.21 16.16
C LEU A 178 12.34 5.55 15.61
N SER A 179 13.26 6.50 15.50
CA SER A 179 13.06 7.72 14.72
C SER A 179 13.03 7.42 13.20
N ILE A 180 12.55 8.37 12.42
CA ILE A 180 12.54 8.25 10.94
C ILE A 180 13.97 8.07 10.42
N ASP A 181 14.94 8.83 10.94
CA ASP A 181 16.33 8.77 10.50
C ASP A 181 16.96 7.42 10.82
N GLU A 182 16.66 6.83 11.97
CA GLU A 182 17.13 5.49 12.34
C GLU A 182 16.54 4.41 11.44
N VAL A 183 15.24 4.51 11.10
CA VAL A 183 14.57 3.59 10.16
C VAL A 183 15.23 3.69 8.78
N ILE A 184 15.44 4.91 8.28
CA ILE A 184 16.09 5.15 6.98
C ILE A 184 17.52 4.59 6.99
N TYR A 185 18.29 4.85 8.04
CA TYR A 185 19.65 4.35 8.15
C TYR A 185 19.72 2.82 8.13
N GLN A 186 18.87 2.14 8.90
CA GLN A 186 18.84 0.68 8.94
C GLN A 186 18.40 0.09 7.59
N ALA A 187 17.35 0.68 6.96
CA ALA A 187 16.89 0.24 5.65
C ALA A 187 17.98 0.40 4.59
N LEU A 188 18.62 1.57 4.49
CA LEU A 188 19.69 1.83 3.52
C LEU A 188 20.91 0.94 3.75
N SER A 189 21.32 0.73 5.00
CA SER A 189 22.43 -0.17 5.35
C SER A 189 22.15 -1.60 4.90
N TYR A 190 20.93 -2.08 5.08
CA TYR A 190 20.53 -3.41 4.61
C TYR A 190 20.50 -3.52 3.08
N ILE A 191 19.99 -2.50 2.38
CA ILE A 191 19.91 -2.46 0.92
C ILE A 191 21.31 -2.45 0.31
N GLN A 192 22.22 -1.58 0.80
CA GLN A 192 23.58 -1.42 0.29
C GLN A 192 24.44 -2.69 0.40
N GLN A 193 24.13 -3.58 1.33
CA GLN A 193 24.79 -4.89 1.45
C GLN A 193 24.38 -5.89 0.36
N ARG A 194 23.33 -5.61 -0.39
CA ARG A 194 22.69 -6.55 -1.35
C ARG A 194 22.71 -6.07 -2.79
N ILE A 195 22.65 -4.77 -2.97
CA ILE A 195 22.66 -4.16 -4.30
C ILE A 195 23.58 -2.93 -4.31
N ASP A 196 24.28 -2.74 -5.42
CA ASP A 196 25.06 -1.53 -5.66
C ASP A 196 24.12 -0.38 -6.03
N ILE A 197 23.82 0.47 -5.06
CA ILE A 197 23.12 1.73 -5.34
C ILE A 197 24.17 2.72 -5.82
N LYS A 198 24.24 2.94 -7.14
CA LYS A 198 25.00 4.08 -7.68
C LYS A 198 24.25 5.36 -7.32
N ALA A 199 24.90 6.20 -6.53
CA ALA A 199 24.43 7.53 -6.14
C ALA A 199 24.23 8.44 -7.36
#